data_530a99300b3573b1a2656dc624c2c954
#
_entry.id   530a99300b3573b1a2656dc624c2c954
#
_cell.length_a   1.000
_cell.length_b   1.000
_cell.length_c   1.000
_cell.angle_alpha   90.00
_cell.angle_beta   90.00
_cell.angle_gamma   90.00
#
_symmetry.space_group_name_H-M   'P 1'
#
loop_
_entity.id
_entity.type
_entity.pdbx_description
1 polymer ?
#
loop_
_entity_poly.entity_id
_entity_poly.type
_entity_poly.pdbx_seq_one_letter_code
_entity_poly.pdbx_strand_id
1 'polypeptide(L)'
;MNLLGKQQIWKDYQKEIADDKYFYARSCIRQTFFPGSEWAYLDILNNKLGKTVLDDPRHTTCTGIGYHSDVVPIETVMTVVARHFALMTEAGFENMTPSCITSFGIYTEILHTWETHPEWEEKTREFLWKATKREFQKPKNLAHTSDVIYKFRNEIAAQKKYSLVDIHTGRPLQV
;
A
#
# COMPACT_ATOMS: atom_id res chain seq x y z
N MET A 1 20.45 12.92 -17.81
CA MET A 1 19.00 12.80 -17.50
C MET A 1 18.53 14.10 -16.86
N ASN A 2 17.62 14.83 -17.46
CA ASN A 2 17.21 16.16 -17.03
C ASN A 2 16.38 16.05 -15.72
N LEU A 3 16.83 16.72 -14.66
CA LEU A 3 16.14 16.73 -13.36
C LEU A 3 14.70 17.26 -13.46
N LEU A 4 14.45 18.19 -14.38
CA LEU A 4 13.11 18.73 -14.65
C LEU A 4 12.15 17.67 -15.20
N GLY A 5 12.63 16.75 -16.04
CA GLY A 5 11.84 15.63 -16.54
C GLY A 5 11.41 14.66 -15.43
N LYS A 6 12.28 14.40 -14.44
CA LYS A 6 11.94 13.58 -13.28
C LYS A 6 10.87 14.24 -12.39
N GLN A 7 10.93 15.55 -12.21
CA GLN A 7 9.92 16.29 -11.45
C GLN A 7 8.55 16.26 -12.12
N GLN A 8 8.51 16.29 -13.45
CA GLN A 8 7.25 16.19 -14.19
C GLN A 8 6.63 14.80 -14.05
N ILE A 9 7.42 13.73 -14.19
CA ILE A 9 6.97 12.34 -13.99
C ILE A 9 6.37 12.17 -12.59
N TRP A 10 7.02 12.69 -11.55
CA TRP A 10 6.48 12.67 -10.18
C TRP A 10 5.15 13.39 -10.04
N LYS A 11 5.02 14.56 -10.64
CA LYS A 11 3.76 15.34 -10.59
C LYS A 11 2.62 14.61 -11.28
N ASP A 12 2.90 13.99 -12.42
CA ASP A 12 1.90 13.25 -13.18
C ASP A 12 1.47 11.98 -12.42
N TYR A 13 2.43 11.23 -11.86
CA TYR A 13 2.16 10.07 -11.00
C TYR A 13 1.33 10.44 -9.77
N GLN A 14 1.61 11.57 -9.11
CA GLN A 14 0.83 12.01 -7.93
C GLN A 14 -0.62 12.35 -8.25
N LYS A 15 -0.93 12.77 -9.47
CA LYS A 15 -2.33 12.99 -9.89
C LYS A 15 -3.11 11.71 -10.02
N GLU A 16 -2.43 10.60 -10.31
CA GLU A 16 -3.04 9.27 -10.43
C GLU A 16 -3.34 8.62 -9.09
N ILE A 17 -2.68 9.06 -7.99
CA ILE A 17 -2.96 8.56 -6.65
C ILE A 17 -4.35 9.04 -6.21
N ALA A 18 -5.18 8.13 -5.72
CA ALA A 18 -6.52 8.44 -5.23
C ALA A 18 -6.53 9.56 -4.17
N ASP A 19 -7.62 10.31 -4.09
CA ASP A 19 -7.78 11.41 -3.12
C ASP A 19 -8.38 10.96 -1.78
N ASP A 20 -9.05 9.80 -1.77
CA ASP A 20 -9.72 9.25 -0.59
C ASP A 20 -9.94 7.75 -0.75
N LYS A 21 -10.35 7.08 0.32
CA LYS A 21 -10.77 5.67 0.39
C LYS A 21 -9.68 4.69 -0.03
N TYR A 22 -8.87 4.33 0.94
CA TYR A 22 -7.82 3.32 0.78
C TYR A 22 -8.07 2.09 1.64
N PHE A 23 -7.89 0.92 1.05
CA PHE A 23 -7.73 -0.32 1.81
C PHE A 23 -6.25 -0.45 2.21
N TYR A 24 -6.00 -0.51 3.51
CA TYR A 24 -4.63 -0.58 4.04
C TYR A 24 -4.10 -2.02 4.01
N ALA A 25 -2.99 -2.22 3.32
CA ALA A 25 -2.31 -3.50 3.29
C ALA A 25 -1.18 -3.53 4.33
N ARG A 26 -1.40 -4.29 5.39
CA ARG A 26 -0.51 -4.43 6.56
C ARG A 26 0.86 -4.98 6.18
N SER A 27 1.87 -4.57 6.95
CA SER A 27 3.24 -5.06 6.84
C SER A 27 3.63 -5.91 8.03
N CYS A 28 4.11 -7.12 7.78
CA CYS A 28 4.65 -7.98 8.85
C CYS A 28 5.82 -7.32 9.59
N ILE A 29 6.73 -6.65 8.86
CA ILE A 29 7.89 -5.98 9.44
C ILE A 29 7.46 -4.78 10.28
N ARG A 30 6.56 -3.92 9.76
CA ARG A 30 6.10 -2.75 10.53
C ARG A 30 5.33 -3.15 11.78
N GLN A 31 4.46 -4.14 11.69
CA GLN A 31 3.71 -4.63 12.85
C GLN A 31 4.64 -5.19 13.94
N THR A 32 5.73 -5.86 13.55
CA THR A 32 6.65 -6.47 14.49
C THR A 32 7.63 -5.46 15.09
N PHE A 33 8.23 -4.59 14.27
CA PHE A 33 9.34 -3.73 14.69
C PHE A 33 8.96 -2.26 14.86
N PHE A 34 7.94 -1.79 14.16
CA PHE A 34 7.56 -0.38 14.10
C PHE A 34 6.03 -0.16 14.16
N PRO A 35 5.31 -0.77 15.12
CA PRO A 35 3.83 -0.70 15.15
C PRO A 35 3.30 0.74 15.25
N GLY A 36 4.04 1.64 15.92
CA GLY A 36 3.70 3.05 15.99
C GLY A 36 3.65 3.75 14.64
N SER A 37 4.42 3.29 13.64
CA SER A 37 4.41 3.89 12.31
C SER A 37 3.14 3.57 11.52
N GLU A 38 2.55 2.40 11.71
CA GLU A 38 1.26 2.05 11.12
C GLU A 38 0.13 2.84 11.75
N TRP A 39 0.11 2.89 13.09
CA TRP A 39 -0.85 3.69 13.82
C TRP A 39 -0.80 5.17 13.41
N ALA A 40 0.41 5.76 13.33
CA ALA A 40 0.58 7.15 12.93
C ALA A 40 0.07 7.42 11.52
N TYR A 41 0.31 6.50 10.58
CA TYR A 41 -0.21 6.60 9.21
C TYR A 41 -1.75 6.65 9.19
N LEU A 42 -2.38 5.71 9.89
CA LEU A 42 -3.83 5.63 9.98
C LEU A 42 -4.43 6.86 10.69
N ASP A 43 -3.81 7.33 11.78
CA ASP A 43 -4.24 8.52 12.51
C ASP A 43 -4.15 9.78 11.64
N ILE A 44 -3.04 9.97 10.93
CA ILE A 44 -2.86 11.11 10.03
C ILE A 44 -3.94 11.12 8.95
N LEU A 45 -4.16 10.04 8.26
CA LEU A 45 -5.12 10.02 7.16
C LEU A 45 -6.56 10.07 7.64
N ASN A 46 -6.96 9.24 8.60
CA ASN A 46 -8.34 9.18 9.06
C ASN A 46 -8.71 10.39 9.93
N ASN A 47 -7.91 10.70 10.95
CA ASN A 47 -8.30 11.66 11.99
C ASN A 47 -7.82 13.09 11.71
N LYS A 48 -6.70 13.27 11.01
CA LYS A 48 -6.19 14.62 10.73
C LYS A 48 -6.61 15.15 9.37
N LEU A 49 -6.66 14.30 8.36
CA LEU A 49 -6.99 14.69 6.99
C LEU A 49 -8.42 14.29 6.58
N GLY A 50 -9.16 13.55 7.42
CA GLY A 50 -10.54 13.14 7.13
C GLY A 50 -10.66 12.20 5.93
N LYS A 51 -9.58 11.47 5.60
CA LYS A 51 -9.62 10.43 4.57
C LYS A 51 -10.18 9.15 5.15
N THR A 52 -10.56 8.21 4.30
CA THR A 52 -11.08 6.91 4.72
C THR A 52 -10.05 5.82 4.45
N VAL A 53 -9.34 5.38 5.47
CA VAL A 53 -8.39 4.27 5.39
C VAL A 53 -8.86 3.13 6.25
N LEU A 54 -9.22 2.01 5.61
CA LEU A 54 -9.67 0.80 6.29
C LEU A 54 -8.50 -0.14 6.55
N ASP A 55 -8.27 -0.45 7.80
CA ASP A 55 -7.38 -1.51 8.28
C ASP A 55 -8.21 -2.74 8.64
N ASP A 56 -8.32 -3.69 7.70
CA ASP A 56 -9.10 -4.92 7.92
C ASP A 56 -8.25 -5.95 8.69
N PRO A 57 -8.70 -6.40 9.88
CA PRO A 57 -7.96 -7.38 10.69
C PRO A 57 -7.78 -8.73 10.01
N ARG A 58 -8.57 -9.05 8.99
CA ARG A 58 -8.44 -10.28 8.22
C ARG A 58 -7.29 -10.25 7.20
N HIS A 59 -6.74 -9.05 6.93
CA HIS A 59 -5.58 -8.90 6.05
C HIS A 59 -4.35 -9.54 6.69
N THR A 60 -3.60 -10.32 5.91
CA THR A 60 -2.38 -11.00 6.34
C THR A 60 -1.14 -10.41 5.65
N THR A 61 0.04 -10.96 5.93
CA THR A 61 1.26 -10.62 5.19
C THR A 61 1.17 -11.06 3.72
N CYS A 62 1.89 -10.36 2.84
CA CYS A 62 1.94 -10.64 1.40
C CYS A 62 2.70 -11.92 1.01
N THR A 63 3.36 -12.61 1.98
CA THR A 63 4.26 -13.75 1.74
C THR A 63 5.50 -13.45 0.86
N GLY A 64 5.74 -12.18 0.51
CA GLY A 64 6.81 -11.79 -0.40
C GLY A 64 8.22 -12.16 0.07
N ILE A 65 8.48 -12.15 1.39
CA ILE A 65 9.78 -12.62 1.93
C ILE A 65 10.00 -14.09 1.60
N GLY A 66 8.96 -14.94 1.78
CA GLY A 66 9.04 -16.36 1.47
C GLY A 66 9.23 -16.62 -0.04
N TYR A 67 8.63 -15.80 -0.89
CA TYR A 67 8.83 -15.85 -2.33
C TYR A 67 10.26 -15.49 -2.75
N HIS A 68 10.77 -14.35 -2.29
CA HIS A 68 12.14 -13.93 -2.58
C HIS A 68 13.23 -14.82 -1.99
N SER A 69 12.87 -15.69 -1.06
CA SER A 69 13.78 -16.69 -0.45
C SER A 69 13.60 -18.10 -1.05
N ASP A 70 12.85 -18.24 -2.15
CA ASP A 70 12.55 -19.51 -2.81
C ASP A 70 11.88 -20.57 -1.90
N VAL A 71 11.17 -20.10 -0.86
CA VAL A 71 10.45 -20.97 0.09
C VAL A 71 8.97 -21.11 -0.26
N VAL A 72 8.38 -20.08 -0.85
CA VAL A 72 6.96 -20.02 -1.20
C VAL A 72 6.79 -19.97 -2.71
N PRO A 73 6.08 -20.94 -3.35
CA PRO A 73 5.80 -20.90 -4.78
C PRO A 73 4.98 -19.68 -5.19
N ILE A 74 5.21 -19.18 -6.41
CA ILE A 74 4.55 -17.98 -6.94
C ILE A 74 3.02 -18.12 -6.96
N GLU A 75 2.48 -19.31 -7.22
CA GLU A 75 1.04 -19.57 -7.24
C GLU A 75 0.42 -19.34 -5.85
N THR A 76 1.14 -19.69 -4.78
CA THR A 76 0.70 -19.42 -3.41
C THR A 76 0.68 -17.92 -3.15
N VAL A 77 1.72 -17.19 -3.57
CA VAL A 77 1.79 -15.73 -3.42
C VAL A 77 0.67 -15.05 -4.19
N MET A 78 0.43 -15.46 -5.44
CA MET A 78 -0.68 -14.96 -6.26
C MET A 78 -2.04 -15.16 -5.57
N THR A 79 -2.25 -16.34 -4.97
CA THR A 79 -3.50 -16.67 -4.26
C THR A 79 -3.66 -15.81 -3.00
N VAL A 80 -2.58 -15.55 -2.25
CA VAL A 80 -2.60 -14.66 -1.07
C VAL A 80 -2.89 -13.22 -1.48
N VAL A 81 -2.24 -12.72 -2.55
CA VAL A 81 -2.50 -11.37 -3.09
C VAL A 81 -3.95 -11.25 -3.58
N ALA A 82 -4.44 -12.24 -4.32
CA ALA A 82 -5.84 -12.29 -4.75
C ALA A 82 -6.82 -12.24 -3.57
N ARG A 83 -6.50 -12.94 -2.47
CA ARG A 83 -7.29 -12.87 -1.23
C ARG A 83 -7.29 -11.47 -0.63
N HIS A 84 -6.17 -10.75 -0.67
CA HIS A 84 -6.12 -9.35 -0.20
C HIS A 84 -7.00 -8.44 -1.05
N PHE A 85 -6.97 -8.60 -2.37
CA PHE A 85 -7.85 -7.87 -3.27
C PHE A 85 -9.32 -8.26 -3.07
N ALA A 86 -9.61 -9.52 -2.74
CA ALA A 86 -10.97 -9.94 -2.40
C ALA A 86 -11.48 -9.26 -1.12
N LEU A 87 -10.66 -9.14 -0.07
CA LEU A 87 -11.02 -8.42 1.14
C LEU A 87 -11.28 -6.92 0.87
N MET A 88 -10.45 -6.31 0.02
CA MET A 88 -10.66 -4.94 -0.44
C MET A 88 -12.00 -4.79 -1.19
N THR A 89 -12.28 -5.71 -2.11
CA THR A 89 -13.52 -5.74 -2.89
C THR A 89 -14.75 -5.92 -1.99
N GLU A 90 -14.71 -6.88 -1.06
CA GLU A 90 -15.78 -7.12 -0.07
C GLU A 90 -16.06 -5.89 0.79
N ALA A 91 -15.02 -5.13 1.13
CA ALA A 91 -15.15 -3.91 1.91
C ALA A 91 -15.64 -2.69 1.09
N GLY A 92 -15.82 -2.82 -0.22
CA GLY A 92 -16.26 -1.74 -1.10
C GLY A 92 -15.19 -0.69 -1.39
N PHE A 93 -13.90 -1.10 -1.35
CA PHE A 93 -12.76 -0.26 -1.68
C PHE A 93 -12.20 -0.63 -3.07
N GLU A 94 -11.66 0.36 -3.76
CA GLU A 94 -11.06 0.21 -5.09
C GLU A 94 -9.59 0.61 -5.13
N ASN A 95 -9.08 1.23 -4.05
CA ASN A 95 -7.70 1.68 -3.95
C ASN A 95 -7.02 0.96 -2.80
N MET A 96 -5.77 0.54 -3.00
CA MET A 96 -4.98 -0.15 -1.99
C MET A 96 -3.70 0.62 -1.67
N THR A 97 -3.35 0.67 -0.38
CA THR A 97 -2.11 1.30 0.08
C THR A 97 -1.28 0.33 0.91
N PRO A 98 -0.29 -0.34 0.29
CA PRO A 98 0.66 -1.18 1.01
C PRO A 98 1.61 -0.36 1.87
N SER A 99 1.84 -0.83 3.09
CA SER A 99 2.75 -0.19 4.05
C SER A 99 4.19 -0.67 3.97
N CYS A 100 4.47 -1.66 3.15
CA CYS A 100 5.79 -2.24 2.93
C CYS A 100 6.16 -2.21 1.46
N ILE A 101 7.39 -1.79 1.16
CA ILE A 101 7.89 -1.74 -0.22
C ILE A 101 7.94 -3.14 -0.88
N THR A 102 8.23 -4.19 -0.10
CA THR A 102 8.17 -5.58 -0.60
C THR A 102 6.74 -5.95 -0.97
N SER A 103 5.74 -5.61 -0.15
CA SER A 103 4.33 -5.87 -0.49
C SER A 103 3.91 -5.08 -1.73
N PHE A 104 4.32 -3.82 -1.83
CA PHE A 104 4.06 -2.99 -3.01
C PHE A 104 4.66 -3.62 -4.27
N GLY A 105 5.93 -4.04 -4.22
CA GLY A 105 6.62 -4.72 -5.31
C GLY A 105 5.92 -6.01 -5.74
N ILE A 106 5.58 -6.88 -4.79
CA ILE A 106 4.88 -8.14 -5.06
C ILE A 106 3.50 -7.89 -5.70
N TYR A 107 2.72 -6.95 -5.20
CA TYR A 107 1.41 -6.65 -5.78
C TYR A 107 1.54 -6.11 -7.21
N THR A 108 2.52 -5.23 -7.46
CA THR A 108 2.79 -4.69 -8.78
C THR A 108 3.26 -5.78 -9.76
N GLU A 109 4.17 -6.65 -9.32
CA GLU A 109 4.67 -7.78 -10.11
C GLU A 109 3.54 -8.74 -10.50
N ILE A 110 2.68 -9.10 -9.55
CA ILE A 110 1.56 -10.01 -9.81
C ILE A 110 0.53 -9.36 -10.74
N LEU A 111 0.19 -8.10 -10.55
CA LEU A 111 -0.72 -7.39 -11.47
C LEU A 111 -0.16 -7.36 -12.89
N HIS A 112 1.13 -7.08 -13.04
CA HIS A 112 1.79 -7.11 -14.34
C HIS A 112 1.84 -8.53 -14.95
N THR A 113 2.10 -9.54 -14.12
CA THR A 113 2.07 -10.95 -14.57
C THR A 113 0.69 -11.33 -15.09
N TRP A 114 -0.38 -10.94 -14.43
CA TRP A 114 -1.74 -11.20 -14.88
C TRP A 114 -2.15 -10.43 -16.15
N GLU A 115 -1.54 -9.26 -16.39
CA GLU A 115 -1.73 -8.53 -17.64
C GLU A 115 -1.03 -9.20 -18.83
N THR A 116 0.15 -9.74 -18.60
CA THR A 116 0.96 -10.39 -19.64
C THR A 116 0.62 -11.87 -19.82
N HIS A 117 0.08 -12.52 -18.79
CA HIS A 117 -0.28 -13.93 -18.73
C HIS A 117 -1.67 -14.12 -18.10
N PRO A 118 -2.76 -13.83 -18.84
CA PRO A 118 -4.12 -13.90 -18.31
C PRO A 118 -4.53 -15.27 -17.76
N GLU A 119 -3.94 -16.36 -18.29
CA GLU A 119 -4.16 -17.73 -17.81
C GLU A 119 -3.74 -17.93 -16.35
N TRP A 120 -2.78 -17.16 -15.85
CA TRP A 120 -2.38 -17.18 -14.44
C TRP A 120 -3.41 -16.49 -13.54
N GLU A 121 -4.02 -15.43 -14.03
CA GLU A 121 -5.11 -14.76 -13.31
C GLU A 121 -6.31 -15.71 -13.17
N GLU A 122 -6.71 -16.35 -14.27
CA GLU A 122 -7.83 -17.31 -14.27
C GLU A 122 -7.61 -18.46 -13.29
N LYS A 123 -6.43 -19.08 -13.35
CA LYS A 123 -6.02 -20.13 -12.41
C LYS A 123 -6.02 -19.66 -10.96
N THR A 124 -5.57 -18.42 -10.71
CA THR A 124 -5.57 -17.83 -9.37
C THR A 124 -7.00 -17.62 -8.86
N ARG A 125 -7.91 -17.14 -9.72
CA ARG A 125 -9.34 -16.99 -9.39
C ARG A 125 -9.97 -18.32 -9.02
N GLU A 126 -9.67 -19.37 -9.76
CA GLU A 126 -10.14 -20.73 -9.47
C GLU A 126 -9.65 -21.23 -8.11
N PHE A 127 -8.35 -21.08 -7.81
CA PHE A 127 -7.77 -21.46 -6.52
C PHE A 127 -8.35 -20.68 -5.36
N LEU A 128 -8.48 -19.35 -5.51
CA LEU A 128 -9.09 -18.51 -4.49
C LEU A 128 -10.53 -18.92 -4.20
N TRP A 129 -11.32 -19.15 -5.25
CA TRP A 129 -12.70 -19.58 -5.11
C TRP A 129 -12.81 -20.94 -4.42
N LYS A 130 -11.99 -21.92 -4.81
CA LYS A 130 -11.96 -23.23 -4.16
C LYS A 130 -11.64 -23.13 -2.67
N ALA A 131 -10.66 -22.30 -2.32
CA ALA A 131 -10.18 -22.16 -0.95
C ALA A 131 -11.09 -21.32 -0.06
N THR A 132 -11.69 -20.24 -0.59
CA THR A 132 -12.33 -19.20 0.25
C THR A 132 -13.75 -18.83 -0.16
N LYS A 133 -14.22 -19.26 -1.34
CA LYS A 133 -15.48 -18.84 -1.97
C LYS A 133 -15.55 -17.33 -2.20
N ARG A 134 -14.40 -16.67 -2.40
CA ARG A 134 -14.29 -15.24 -2.67
C ARG A 134 -13.94 -14.96 -4.11
N GLU A 135 -14.42 -13.82 -4.59
CA GLU A 135 -14.01 -13.21 -5.85
C GLU A 135 -13.27 -11.91 -5.56
N PHE A 136 -12.46 -11.43 -6.51
CA PHE A 136 -11.73 -10.19 -6.35
C PHE A 136 -11.80 -9.32 -7.60
N GLN A 137 -11.68 -8.01 -7.37
CA GLN A 137 -11.35 -7.03 -8.40
C GLN A 137 -9.93 -6.52 -8.16
N LYS A 138 -9.19 -6.28 -9.26
CA LYS A 138 -7.87 -5.63 -9.17
C LYS A 138 -8.05 -4.20 -8.66
N PRO A 139 -7.13 -3.69 -7.82
CA PRO A 139 -7.22 -2.31 -7.37
C PRO A 139 -7.11 -1.34 -8.56
N LYS A 140 -7.93 -0.30 -8.58
CA LYS A 140 -7.81 0.80 -9.55
C LYS A 140 -6.54 1.60 -9.33
N ASN A 141 -6.18 1.78 -8.05
CA ASN A 141 -4.96 2.46 -7.64
C ASN A 141 -4.22 1.62 -6.61
N LEU A 142 -2.93 1.47 -6.82
CA LEU A 142 -2.00 0.84 -5.90
C LEU A 142 -0.88 1.84 -5.62
N ALA A 143 -0.86 2.44 -4.42
CA ALA A 143 0.12 3.44 -4.03
C ALA A 143 0.75 3.08 -2.70
N HIS A 144 2.08 3.08 -2.61
CA HIS A 144 2.77 2.85 -1.34
C HIS A 144 2.45 3.96 -0.33
N THR A 145 2.42 3.62 0.97
CA THR A 145 2.09 4.60 2.03
C THR A 145 2.93 5.88 1.98
N SER A 146 4.20 5.81 1.58
CA SER A 146 5.05 7.01 1.41
C SER A 146 4.54 7.94 0.30
N ASP A 147 4.02 7.38 -0.78
CA ASP A 147 3.53 8.17 -1.91
C ASP A 147 2.22 8.87 -1.54
N VAL A 148 1.35 8.18 -0.78
CA VAL A 148 0.13 8.77 -0.25
C VAL A 148 0.45 9.90 0.73
N ILE A 149 1.38 9.70 1.67
CA ILE A 149 1.85 10.77 2.58
C ILE A 149 2.46 11.93 1.79
N TYR A 150 3.26 11.64 0.78
CA TYR A 150 3.87 12.70 -0.04
C TYR A 150 2.82 13.48 -0.85
N LYS A 151 1.77 12.82 -1.36
CA LYS A 151 0.65 13.49 -2.00
C LYS A 151 0.00 14.53 -1.08
N PHE A 152 -0.26 14.16 0.16
CA PHE A 152 -0.92 15.02 1.16
C PHE A 152 0.04 15.84 2.02
N ARG A 153 1.33 15.95 1.67
CA ARG A 153 2.36 16.61 2.48
C ARG A 153 2.03 18.04 2.89
N ASN A 154 1.38 18.81 2.02
CA ASN A 154 1.02 20.21 2.31
C ASN A 154 -0.14 20.27 3.31
N GLU A 155 -1.14 19.40 3.20
CA GLU A 155 -2.24 19.28 4.14
C GLU A 155 -1.73 18.82 5.51
N ILE A 156 -0.81 17.84 5.53
CA ILE A 156 -0.14 17.37 6.76
C ILE A 156 0.66 18.50 7.40
N ALA A 157 1.42 19.25 6.62
CA ALA A 157 2.22 20.39 7.11
C ALA A 157 1.33 21.47 7.72
N ALA A 158 0.14 21.73 7.16
CA ALA A 158 -0.83 22.68 7.69
C ALA A 158 -1.39 22.26 9.06
N GLN A 159 -1.38 20.96 9.40
CA GLN A 159 -1.81 20.42 10.69
C GLN A 159 -0.71 20.49 11.77
N LYS A 160 0.48 20.95 11.44
CA LYS A 160 1.63 20.99 12.37
C LYS A 160 1.35 21.95 13.52
N LYS A 161 1.29 21.41 14.75
CA LYS A 161 1.06 22.20 15.98
C LYS A 161 2.36 22.68 16.63
N TYR A 162 3.47 21.96 16.41
CA TYR A 162 4.74 22.23 17.08
C TYR A 162 5.87 22.24 16.04
N SER A 163 6.83 23.12 16.25
CA SER A 163 8.10 23.09 15.55
C SER A 163 9.05 22.17 16.30
N LEU A 164 9.51 21.10 15.64
CA LEU A 164 10.56 20.27 16.21
C LEU A 164 11.89 21.01 16.12
N VAL A 165 12.59 21.09 17.22
CA VAL A 165 13.94 21.65 17.30
C VAL A 165 14.92 20.58 17.76
N ASP A 166 16.11 20.62 17.20
CA ASP A 166 17.23 19.83 17.70
C ASP A 166 17.59 20.31 19.11
N ILE A 167 17.56 19.41 20.09
CA ILE A 167 17.79 19.75 21.50
C ILE A 167 19.23 20.18 21.80
N HIS A 168 20.20 19.85 20.95
CA HIS A 168 21.59 20.23 21.12
C HIS A 168 21.92 21.55 20.44
N THR A 169 21.31 21.83 19.28
CA THR A 169 21.63 23.02 18.49
C THR A 169 20.58 24.12 18.56
N GLY A 170 19.37 23.80 19.07
CA GLY A 170 18.25 24.74 19.09
C GLY A 170 17.71 25.10 17.70
N ARG A 171 18.21 24.45 16.62
CA ARG A 171 17.79 24.72 15.25
C ARG A 171 16.53 23.95 14.90
N PRO A 172 15.64 24.53 14.06
CA PRO A 172 14.50 23.79 13.53
C PRO A 172 14.97 22.55 12.78
N LEU A 173 14.36 21.40 13.09
CA LEU A 173 14.54 20.19 12.28
C LEU A 173 13.81 20.40 10.96
N GLN A 174 14.51 20.18 9.86
CA GLN A 174 13.89 20.08 8.53
C GLN A 174 13.20 18.73 8.42
N VAL A 175 11.88 18.76 8.43
CA VAL A 175 11.01 17.56 8.28
C VAL A 175 10.36 17.62 6.91
#